data_563f8ce9c9498d661f72474aca9aad0a
#
_entry.id   563f8ce9c9498d661f72474aca9aad0a
#
_cell.length_a   1.000
_cell.length_b   1.000
_cell.length_c   1.000
_cell.angle_alpha   90.00
_cell.angle_beta   90.00
_cell.angle_gamma   90.00
#
_symmetry.space_group_name_H-M   'P 1'
#
loop_
_entity.id
_entity.type
_entity.pdbx_description
1 polymer ?
#
loop_
_entity_poly.entity_id
_entity_poly.type
_entity_poly.pdbx_seq_one_letter_code
_entity_poly.pdbx_strand_id
1 'polypeptide(L)'
;MSRFYNIIKNNKIPSIYFFLVFLFFLLFYSVSHPPIITTSDDWHFMASTRDAIPLATVHNPSRVMVEVFAPYAGMASVAILKPFGVDFVSSLAYGTAFLLACFIVIYVLNFYRLLKDKFQLDELSTLCITTFFLLFHFLSFRRYSNNNPFLLGSYDLCCYYHYTIPILLISSLVMYCIRTNLLDNISSKSPWRIGVFLTLIYLVLFSHLYTSIIWIAYISVRLLFILFKQKGNILGILSRNKITVFSFVLFAIAMLFEAFGDNAQQISSNENYWSELHHTLGCYWSILARMNKWFLCFCILIFIYSIYVYRKNANRNDLKTSPKESIIFFFGNFFIVNLFYILISAKAIPEYVVWQDRLLAEAFWGLLGVSFCMAYCLKTRPQIKTIVPFVFLLLLGDTNTTGKTFNDVYMYETVAENTKKMEEIAVWADRNNLDTINVYIPYNGKEASDYNWPYTIYYGSEIAETLQKFNVTKRLLTIRLHAVRGRNTVSTELKPYENDSIIKDSFWWGE
;
A
#
# COMPACT_ATOMS: atom_id res chain seq x y z
N MET A 1 -24.72 -23.23 2.15
CA MET A 1 -25.24 -22.48 1.01
C MET A 1 -26.50 -21.67 1.32
N SER A 2 -27.52 -22.18 2.02
CA SER A 2 -28.77 -21.44 2.34
C SER A 2 -28.57 -20.13 3.11
N ARG A 3 -27.64 -20.10 4.07
CA ARG A 3 -27.33 -18.90 4.88
C ARG A 3 -26.66 -17.79 4.06
N PHE A 4 -25.82 -18.16 3.09
CA PHE A 4 -25.15 -17.22 2.18
C PHE A 4 -26.15 -16.63 1.17
N TYR A 5 -27.04 -17.45 0.63
CA TYR A 5 -28.13 -17.02 -0.27
C TYR A 5 -29.07 -16.01 0.41
N ASN A 6 -29.46 -16.25 1.66
CA ASN A 6 -30.32 -15.35 2.42
C ASN A 6 -29.65 -14.02 2.76
N ILE A 7 -28.31 -14.01 2.98
CA ILE A 7 -27.54 -12.77 3.20
C ILE A 7 -27.55 -11.92 1.93
N ILE A 8 -27.33 -12.53 0.76
CA ILE A 8 -27.36 -11.82 -0.54
C ILE A 8 -28.77 -11.31 -0.85
N LYS A 9 -29.78 -12.11 -0.60
CA LYS A 9 -31.20 -11.75 -0.88
C LYS A 9 -31.64 -10.51 -0.08
N ASN A 10 -31.19 -10.38 1.16
CA ASN A 10 -31.54 -9.26 2.05
C ASN A 10 -30.67 -8.01 1.87
N ASN A 11 -29.49 -8.15 1.21
CA ASN A 11 -28.53 -7.06 0.98
C ASN A 11 -28.11 -6.92 -0.49
N LYS A 12 -29.09 -7.01 -1.40
CA LYS A 12 -28.82 -7.00 -2.85
C LYS A 12 -27.99 -5.80 -3.32
N ILE A 13 -28.38 -4.59 -2.91
CA ILE A 13 -27.73 -3.35 -3.36
C ILE A 13 -26.26 -3.29 -2.90
N PRO A 14 -25.92 -3.50 -1.61
CA PRO A 14 -24.54 -3.56 -1.19
C PRO A 14 -23.74 -4.67 -1.87
N SER A 15 -24.32 -5.85 -2.07
CA SER A 15 -23.64 -6.97 -2.73
C SER A 15 -23.26 -6.65 -4.17
N ILE A 16 -24.17 -6.03 -4.91
CA ILE A 16 -23.90 -5.56 -6.28
C ILE A 16 -22.83 -4.48 -6.26
N TYR A 17 -22.91 -3.51 -5.35
CA TYR A 17 -21.93 -2.45 -5.23
C TYR A 17 -20.51 -3.01 -4.99
N PHE A 18 -20.33 -3.92 -4.03
CA PHE A 18 -19.00 -4.50 -3.75
C PHE A 18 -18.50 -5.40 -4.87
N PHE A 19 -19.40 -6.09 -5.59
CA PHE A 19 -19.03 -6.82 -6.79
C PHE A 19 -18.53 -5.88 -7.89
N LEU A 20 -19.20 -4.75 -8.10
CA LEU A 20 -18.75 -3.74 -9.07
C LEU A 20 -17.41 -3.10 -8.66
N VAL A 21 -17.21 -2.82 -7.38
CA VAL A 21 -15.91 -2.35 -6.86
C VAL A 21 -14.82 -3.39 -7.11
N PHE A 22 -15.09 -4.67 -6.85
CA PHE A 22 -14.14 -5.76 -7.15
C PHE A 22 -13.79 -5.81 -8.63
N LEU A 23 -14.81 -5.82 -9.49
CA LEU A 23 -14.61 -5.88 -10.94
C LEU A 23 -13.85 -4.65 -11.46
N PHE A 24 -14.18 -3.46 -10.97
CA PHE A 24 -13.47 -2.24 -11.33
C PHE A 24 -11.98 -2.35 -11.01
N PHE A 25 -11.61 -2.73 -9.78
CA PHE A 25 -10.20 -2.84 -9.41
C PHE A 25 -9.48 -4.01 -10.07
N LEU A 26 -10.18 -5.12 -10.30
CA LEU A 26 -9.62 -6.22 -11.08
C LEU A 26 -9.26 -5.76 -12.50
N LEU A 27 -10.15 -5.06 -13.20
CA LEU A 27 -9.90 -4.51 -14.53
C LEU A 27 -8.85 -3.39 -14.48
N PHE A 28 -8.92 -2.52 -13.48
CA PHE A 28 -7.97 -1.45 -13.30
C PHE A 28 -6.53 -1.96 -13.19
N TYR A 29 -6.27 -2.96 -12.33
CA TYR A 29 -4.95 -3.55 -12.16
C TYR A 29 -4.61 -4.65 -13.17
N SER A 30 -5.55 -5.15 -13.96
CA SER A 30 -5.22 -6.10 -15.03
C SER A 30 -4.97 -5.44 -16.38
N VAL A 31 -5.58 -4.28 -16.64
CA VAL A 31 -5.57 -3.65 -17.95
C VAL A 31 -4.91 -2.27 -17.92
N SER A 32 -5.35 -1.40 -16.99
CA SER A 32 -4.88 0.00 -16.98
C SER A 32 -3.56 0.20 -16.24
N HIS A 33 -3.32 -0.61 -15.19
CA HIS A 33 -2.19 -0.46 -14.26
C HIS A 33 -1.68 -1.82 -13.77
N PRO A 34 -1.30 -2.72 -14.65
CA PRO A 34 -0.87 -4.04 -14.24
C PRO A 34 0.40 -3.95 -13.37
N PRO A 35 0.43 -4.57 -12.18
CA PRO A 35 1.61 -4.65 -11.33
C PRO A 35 2.62 -5.64 -11.94
N ILE A 36 3.46 -5.16 -12.85
CA ILE A 36 4.43 -5.97 -13.57
C ILE A 36 5.73 -6.08 -12.78
N ILE A 37 6.37 -7.23 -12.85
CA ILE A 37 7.73 -7.44 -12.36
C ILE A 37 8.69 -6.62 -13.24
N THR A 38 9.35 -5.62 -12.65
CA THR A 38 10.13 -4.64 -13.42
C THR A 38 11.48 -4.33 -12.82
N THR A 39 11.56 -4.22 -11.50
CA THR A 39 12.75 -3.77 -10.80
C THR A 39 13.62 -4.93 -10.33
N SER A 40 14.83 -4.59 -9.92
CA SER A 40 15.75 -5.50 -9.25
C SER A 40 15.12 -6.13 -8.02
N ASP A 41 14.43 -5.33 -7.21
CA ASP A 41 13.78 -5.78 -5.99
C ASP A 41 12.68 -6.80 -6.29
N ASP A 42 11.93 -6.60 -7.38
CA ASP A 42 10.93 -7.56 -7.82
C ASP A 42 11.54 -8.94 -8.09
N TRP A 43 12.61 -8.99 -8.87
CA TRP A 43 13.29 -10.25 -9.21
C TRP A 43 13.91 -10.87 -7.97
N HIS A 44 14.59 -10.07 -7.14
CA HIS A 44 15.21 -10.55 -5.91
C HIS A 44 14.19 -11.19 -4.96
N PHE A 45 13.07 -10.52 -4.66
CA PHE A 45 12.06 -11.06 -3.76
C PHE A 45 11.31 -12.25 -4.36
N MET A 46 11.15 -12.33 -5.67
CA MET A 46 10.58 -13.52 -6.32
C MET A 46 11.55 -14.69 -6.35
N ALA A 47 12.85 -14.47 -6.52
CA ALA A 47 13.88 -15.49 -6.48
C ALA A 47 14.04 -16.08 -5.07
N SER A 48 14.14 -15.23 -4.06
CA SER A 48 14.36 -15.63 -2.66
C SER A 48 13.05 -15.71 -1.89
N THR A 49 12.84 -16.81 -1.16
CA THR A 49 11.81 -16.90 -0.13
C THR A 49 12.47 -17.22 1.19
N ARG A 50 11.96 -16.68 2.26
CA ARG A 50 12.42 -16.99 3.61
C ARG A 50 11.30 -17.60 4.47
N ASP A 51 11.65 -18.05 5.64
CA ASP A 51 10.69 -18.53 6.63
C ASP A 51 9.77 -17.39 7.10
N ALA A 52 8.50 -17.70 7.31
CA ALA A 52 7.50 -16.73 7.74
C ALA A 52 7.78 -16.17 9.15
N ILE A 53 8.42 -16.98 10.00
CA ILE A 53 8.79 -16.55 11.35
C ILE A 53 10.21 -16.03 11.32
N PRO A 54 10.46 -14.79 11.78
CA PRO A 54 11.80 -14.23 11.81
C PRO A 54 12.67 -14.98 12.81
N LEU A 55 13.77 -15.54 12.31
CA LEU A 55 14.82 -16.15 13.11
C LEU A 55 16.01 -15.19 13.16
N ALA A 56 16.92 -15.39 14.10
CA ALA A 56 18.11 -14.56 14.26
C ALA A 56 19.03 -14.51 13.02
N THR A 57 18.88 -15.48 12.12
CA THR A 57 19.64 -15.58 10.86
C THR A 57 18.98 -14.85 9.70
N VAL A 58 17.80 -14.25 9.88
CA VAL A 58 17.05 -13.56 8.81
C VAL A 58 17.51 -12.14 8.70
N HIS A 59 17.85 -11.73 7.49
CA HIS A 59 18.37 -10.39 7.20
C HIS A 59 17.41 -9.25 7.60
N ASN A 60 16.13 -9.34 7.22
CA ASN A 60 15.11 -8.38 7.64
C ASN A 60 13.78 -9.05 7.97
N PRO A 61 13.52 -9.36 9.26
CA PRO A 61 12.30 -10.05 9.65
C PRO A 61 11.02 -9.25 9.46
N SER A 62 11.10 -7.95 9.24
CA SER A 62 9.94 -7.06 9.11
C SER A 62 9.36 -6.98 7.69
N ARG A 63 9.78 -7.86 6.76
CA ARG A 63 9.33 -7.89 5.36
C ARG A 63 8.51 -9.13 5.01
N VAL A 64 7.72 -9.66 5.95
CA VAL A 64 6.99 -10.94 5.78
C VAL A 64 6.10 -10.95 4.54
N MET A 65 5.41 -9.85 4.24
CA MET A 65 4.48 -9.84 3.10
C MET A 65 5.21 -9.88 1.76
N VAL A 66 6.31 -9.17 1.60
CA VAL A 66 7.04 -9.14 0.33
C VAL A 66 7.96 -10.35 0.16
N GLU A 67 8.61 -10.82 1.24
CA GLU A 67 9.60 -11.91 1.16
C GLU A 67 9.01 -13.31 1.32
N VAL A 68 7.80 -13.43 1.87
CA VAL A 68 7.13 -14.72 2.06
C VAL A 68 5.83 -14.79 1.25
N PHE A 69 4.91 -13.86 1.49
CA PHE A 69 3.59 -13.95 0.87
C PHE A 69 3.64 -13.71 -0.64
N ALA A 70 4.41 -12.73 -1.13
CA ALA A 70 4.47 -12.40 -2.55
C ALA A 70 5.00 -13.56 -3.42
N PRO A 71 6.14 -14.23 -3.10
CA PRO A 71 6.61 -15.37 -3.88
C PRO A 71 5.58 -16.52 -3.94
N TYR A 72 4.95 -16.86 -2.79
CA TYR A 72 3.93 -17.92 -2.78
C TYR A 72 2.67 -17.55 -3.56
N ALA A 73 2.22 -16.29 -3.44
CA ALA A 73 1.11 -15.79 -4.23
C ALA A 73 1.44 -15.81 -5.73
N GLY A 74 2.66 -15.42 -6.09
CA GLY A 74 3.18 -15.51 -7.46
C GLY A 74 3.20 -16.96 -7.98
N MET A 75 3.74 -17.91 -7.20
CA MET A 75 3.74 -19.33 -7.57
C MET A 75 2.32 -19.86 -7.80
N ALA A 76 1.39 -19.53 -6.91
CA ALA A 76 -0.02 -19.92 -7.07
C ALA A 76 -0.62 -19.31 -8.34
N SER A 77 -0.33 -18.05 -8.65
CA SER A 77 -0.82 -17.35 -9.84
C SER A 77 -0.30 -18.00 -11.12
N VAL A 78 0.99 -18.29 -11.18
CA VAL A 78 1.61 -18.97 -12.33
C VAL A 78 1.06 -20.39 -12.47
N ALA A 79 0.96 -21.16 -11.39
CA ALA A 79 0.43 -22.52 -11.43
C ALA A 79 -1.02 -22.58 -11.92
N ILE A 80 -1.83 -21.57 -11.61
CA ILE A 80 -3.23 -21.48 -12.03
C ILE A 80 -3.34 -20.99 -13.48
N LEU A 81 -2.59 -19.97 -13.90
CA LEU A 81 -2.79 -19.27 -15.16
C LEU A 81 -1.97 -19.84 -16.33
N LYS A 82 -0.79 -20.39 -16.08
CA LYS A 82 0.08 -21.00 -17.10
C LYS A 82 -0.61 -22.11 -17.89
N PRO A 83 -1.46 -23.02 -17.32
CA PRO A 83 -2.18 -24.02 -18.11
C PRO A 83 -3.15 -23.43 -19.14
N PHE A 84 -3.57 -22.17 -18.96
CA PHE A 84 -4.41 -21.44 -19.92
C PHE A 84 -3.60 -20.64 -20.95
N GLY A 85 -2.29 -20.84 -21.03
CA GLY A 85 -1.42 -20.19 -22.01
C GLY A 85 -0.99 -18.77 -21.64
N VAL A 86 -1.21 -18.33 -20.39
CA VAL A 86 -0.75 -17.02 -19.91
C VAL A 86 0.75 -17.08 -19.62
N ASP A 87 1.50 -16.11 -20.11
CA ASP A 87 2.94 -15.97 -19.85
C ASP A 87 3.21 -15.71 -18.35
N PHE A 88 4.45 -15.89 -17.91
CA PHE A 88 4.86 -15.73 -16.53
C PHE A 88 4.63 -14.31 -16.01
N VAL A 89 5.07 -13.30 -16.77
CA VAL A 89 4.95 -11.88 -16.39
C VAL A 89 3.49 -11.49 -16.22
N SER A 90 2.64 -11.86 -17.19
CA SER A 90 1.19 -11.62 -17.10
C SER A 90 0.52 -12.41 -15.97
N SER A 91 0.98 -13.64 -15.70
CA SER A 91 0.45 -14.45 -14.61
C SER A 91 0.69 -13.81 -13.24
N LEU A 92 1.89 -13.27 -13.00
CA LEU A 92 2.21 -12.50 -11.79
C LEU A 92 1.33 -11.25 -11.67
N ALA A 93 1.21 -10.49 -12.76
CA ALA A 93 0.42 -9.27 -12.80
C ALA A 93 -1.06 -9.53 -12.50
N TYR A 94 -1.67 -10.51 -13.16
CA TYR A 94 -3.10 -10.84 -12.96
C TYR A 94 -3.38 -11.42 -11.57
N GLY A 95 -2.48 -12.26 -11.04
CA GLY A 95 -2.61 -12.77 -9.69
C GLY A 95 -2.53 -11.67 -8.65
N THR A 96 -1.59 -10.74 -8.80
CA THR A 96 -1.45 -9.57 -7.92
C THR A 96 -2.65 -8.64 -8.05
N ALA A 97 -3.15 -8.39 -9.28
CA ALA A 97 -4.37 -7.61 -9.53
C ALA A 97 -5.59 -8.19 -8.81
N PHE A 98 -5.75 -9.53 -8.86
CA PHE A 98 -6.82 -10.23 -8.15
C PHE A 98 -6.71 -10.04 -6.63
N LEU A 99 -5.53 -10.21 -6.07
CA LEU A 99 -5.30 -10.01 -4.64
C LEU A 99 -5.55 -8.56 -4.21
N LEU A 100 -5.07 -7.59 -4.97
CA LEU A 100 -5.32 -6.17 -4.71
C LEU A 100 -6.81 -5.87 -4.71
N ALA A 101 -7.55 -6.35 -5.73
CA ALA A 101 -9.00 -6.18 -5.78
C ALA A 101 -9.70 -6.79 -4.56
N CYS A 102 -9.29 -7.98 -4.10
CA CYS A 102 -9.80 -8.60 -2.89
C CYS A 102 -9.52 -7.77 -1.63
N PHE A 103 -8.28 -7.32 -1.42
CA PHE A 103 -7.92 -6.52 -0.26
C PHE A 103 -8.60 -5.15 -0.24
N ILE A 104 -8.74 -4.50 -1.40
CA ILE A 104 -9.48 -3.23 -1.52
C ILE A 104 -10.95 -3.42 -1.19
N VAL A 105 -11.59 -4.49 -1.68
CA VAL A 105 -12.99 -4.78 -1.32
C VAL A 105 -13.15 -5.03 0.16
N ILE A 106 -12.23 -5.79 0.79
CA ILE A 106 -12.24 -6.02 2.24
C ILE A 106 -12.10 -4.69 3.01
N TYR A 107 -11.20 -3.82 2.56
CA TYR A 107 -10.98 -2.50 3.13
C TYR A 107 -12.22 -1.61 3.04
N VAL A 108 -12.81 -1.48 1.85
CA VAL A 108 -14.00 -0.67 1.60
C VAL A 108 -15.24 -1.25 2.32
N LEU A 109 -15.36 -2.58 2.38
CA LEU A 109 -16.42 -3.26 3.11
C LEU A 109 -16.34 -3.02 4.63
N ASN A 110 -15.12 -3.05 5.20
CA ASN A 110 -14.94 -2.72 6.62
C ASN A 110 -15.30 -1.26 6.91
N PHE A 111 -14.97 -0.33 6.01
CA PHE A 111 -15.39 1.06 6.11
C PHE A 111 -16.92 1.22 6.04
N TYR A 112 -17.56 0.62 5.05
CA TYR A 112 -19.02 0.61 4.90
C TYR A 112 -19.71 0.10 6.18
N ARG A 113 -19.26 -1.05 6.69
CA ARG A 113 -19.80 -1.64 7.93
C ARG A 113 -19.55 -0.77 9.15
N LEU A 114 -18.39 -0.12 9.22
CA LEU A 114 -18.06 0.82 10.29
C LEU A 114 -19.06 1.99 10.32
N LEU A 115 -19.37 2.58 9.16
CA LEU A 115 -20.37 3.63 9.03
C LEU A 115 -21.77 3.14 9.44
N LYS A 116 -22.17 1.98 8.95
CA LYS A 116 -23.48 1.40 9.23
C LYS A 116 -23.68 1.17 10.73
N ASP A 117 -22.70 0.56 11.39
CA ASP A 117 -22.79 0.16 12.80
C ASP A 117 -22.65 1.35 13.76
N LYS A 118 -21.83 2.36 13.43
CA LYS A 118 -21.57 3.51 14.31
C LYS A 118 -22.56 4.67 14.11
N PHE A 119 -22.94 4.96 12.86
CA PHE A 119 -23.82 6.10 12.56
C PHE A 119 -25.26 5.69 12.26
N GLN A 120 -25.54 4.40 12.01
CA GLN A 120 -26.88 3.91 11.66
C GLN A 120 -27.51 4.71 10.51
N LEU A 121 -26.71 5.01 9.48
CA LEU A 121 -27.16 5.69 8.28
C LEU A 121 -28.06 4.79 7.44
N ASP A 122 -28.95 5.41 6.67
CA ASP A 122 -29.66 4.69 5.61
C ASP A 122 -28.68 4.13 4.57
N GLU A 123 -29.14 3.14 3.81
CA GLU A 123 -28.31 2.39 2.86
C GLU A 123 -27.65 3.31 1.82
N LEU A 124 -28.43 4.18 1.21
CA LEU A 124 -27.98 5.09 0.16
C LEU A 124 -26.92 6.06 0.67
N SER A 125 -27.14 6.65 1.85
CA SER A 125 -26.17 7.55 2.50
C SER A 125 -24.87 6.84 2.83
N THR A 126 -24.97 5.59 3.31
CA THR A 126 -23.78 4.78 3.64
C THR A 126 -22.97 4.47 2.38
N LEU A 127 -23.62 4.04 1.30
CA LEU A 127 -22.97 3.76 0.02
C LEU A 127 -22.37 5.04 -0.59
N CYS A 128 -23.08 6.16 -0.51
CA CYS A 128 -22.59 7.44 -0.99
C CYS A 128 -21.28 7.85 -0.30
N ILE A 129 -21.22 7.81 1.04
CA ILE A 129 -19.99 8.14 1.78
C ILE A 129 -18.89 7.10 1.48
N THR A 130 -19.25 5.83 1.32
CA THR A 130 -18.30 4.78 0.96
C THR A 130 -17.68 5.04 -0.43
N THR A 131 -18.48 5.51 -1.38
CA THR A 131 -18.01 5.91 -2.71
C THR A 131 -17.08 7.13 -2.62
N PHE A 132 -17.44 8.14 -1.83
CA PHE A 132 -16.54 9.29 -1.61
C PHE A 132 -15.24 8.89 -0.95
N PHE A 133 -15.29 8.05 0.09
CA PHE A 133 -14.09 7.53 0.72
C PHE A 133 -13.17 6.84 -0.30
N LEU A 134 -13.72 6.02 -1.19
CA LEU A 134 -12.98 5.37 -2.26
C LEU A 134 -12.40 6.40 -3.25
N LEU A 135 -13.21 7.35 -3.69
CA LEU A 135 -12.79 8.39 -4.63
C LEU A 135 -11.70 9.31 -4.06
N PHE A 136 -11.68 9.56 -2.75
CA PHE A 136 -10.61 10.33 -2.12
C PHE A 136 -9.22 9.71 -2.32
N HIS A 137 -9.13 8.39 -2.51
CA HIS A 137 -7.87 7.74 -2.85
C HIS A 137 -7.32 8.13 -4.22
N PHE A 138 -8.17 8.63 -5.11
CA PHE A 138 -7.79 9.09 -6.45
C PHE A 138 -7.76 10.61 -6.57
N LEU A 139 -8.51 11.33 -5.74
CA LEU A 139 -8.73 12.76 -5.88
C LEU A 139 -7.95 13.62 -4.87
N SER A 140 -7.25 12.99 -3.91
CA SER A 140 -6.52 13.73 -2.87
C SER A 140 -5.33 14.51 -3.40
N PHE A 141 -4.72 14.08 -4.48
CA PHE A 141 -3.54 14.70 -5.06
C PHE A 141 -3.79 15.16 -6.50
N ARG A 142 -3.06 16.21 -6.90
CA ARG A 142 -3.01 16.69 -8.28
C ARG A 142 -1.92 15.94 -9.03
N ARG A 143 -2.10 15.84 -10.34
CA ARG A 143 -1.04 15.42 -11.23
C ARG A 143 0.19 16.35 -11.09
N TYR A 144 1.35 15.76 -10.94
CA TYR A 144 2.62 16.48 -10.95
C TYR A 144 3.50 15.90 -12.05
N SER A 145 3.91 16.73 -13.04
CA SER A 145 4.62 16.25 -14.22
C SER A 145 3.84 15.13 -14.94
N ASN A 146 4.46 13.99 -15.16
CA ASN A 146 3.84 12.81 -15.77
C ASN A 146 3.25 11.84 -14.72
N ASN A 147 3.43 12.14 -13.43
CA ASN A 147 2.92 11.35 -12.33
C ASN A 147 1.50 11.74 -11.94
N ASN A 148 0.64 10.75 -11.79
CA ASN A 148 -0.68 10.91 -11.23
C ASN A 148 -0.76 10.09 -9.93
N PRO A 149 -0.32 10.66 -8.80
CA PRO A 149 -0.26 9.93 -7.54
C PRO A 149 -1.67 9.63 -7.05
N PHE A 150 -2.01 8.38 -6.94
CA PHE A 150 -3.20 7.91 -6.27
C PHE A 150 -2.81 6.98 -5.12
N LEU A 151 -3.55 7.05 -4.02
CA LEU A 151 -3.14 6.43 -2.75
C LEU A 151 -3.08 4.89 -2.77
N LEU A 152 -3.69 4.25 -3.77
CA LEU A 152 -3.70 2.79 -3.93
C LEU A 152 -2.65 2.30 -4.94
N GLY A 153 -1.77 3.18 -5.41
CA GLY A 153 -0.72 2.87 -6.37
C GLY A 153 0.62 2.56 -5.71
N SER A 154 1.40 1.74 -6.37
CA SER A 154 2.81 1.47 -6.07
C SER A 154 3.63 1.45 -7.36
N TYR A 155 4.95 1.60 -7.26
CA TYR A 155 5.84 1.73 -8.42
C TYR A 155 6.05 0.41 -9.17
N ASP A 156 6.17 -0.70 -8.43
CA ASP A 156 6.50 -2.01 -8.93
C ASP A 156 5.71 -3.11 -8.22
N LEU A 157 5.89 -4.35 -8.63
CA LEU A 157 5.14 -5.49 -8.10
C LEU A 157 5.43 -5.72 -6.63
N CYS A 158 6.69 -5.67 -6.20
CA CYS A 158 7.05 -5.93 -4.81
C CYS A 158 6.54 -4.82 -3.88
N CYS A 159 6.49 -3.58 -4.33
CA CYS A 159 5.96 -2.45 -3.56
C CYS A 159 4.46 -2.62 -3.23
N TYR A 160 3.67 -3.27 -4.08
CA TYR A 160 2.29 -3.61 -3.71
C TYR A 160 2.22 -4.56 -2.50
N TYR A 161 3.11 -5.54 -2.43
CA TYR A 161 3.19 -6.46 -1.29
C TYR A 161 3.88 -5.84 -0.08
N HIS A 162 4.80 -4.93 -0.31
CA HIS A 162 5.56 -4.28 0.75
C HIS A 162 4.76 -3.17 1.46
N TYR A 163 3.95 -2.40 0.70
CA TYR A 163 3.25 -1.23 1.21
C TYR A 163 1.73 -1.35 1.07
N THR A 164 1.20 -1.44 -0.16
CA THR A 164 -0.24 -1.29 -0.41
C THR A 164 -1.08 -2.37 0.28
N ILE A 165 -0.74 -3.65 0.10
CA ILE A 165 -1.48 -4.76 0.73
C ILE A 165 -1.38 -4.72 2.26
N PRO A 166 -0.19 -4.52 2.89
CA PRO A 166 -0.09 -4.32 4.33
C PRO A 166 -0.94 -3.16 4.85
N ILE A 167 -0.93 -2.00 4.18
CA ILE A 167 -1.75 -0.85 4.60
C ILE A 167 -3.24 -1.19 4.53
N LEU A 168 -3.70 -1.83 3.46
CA LEU A 168 -5.10 -2.26 3.32
C LEU A 168 -5.50 -3.27 4.41
N LEU A 169 -4.61 -4.21 4.72
CA LEU A 169 -4.83 -5.22 5.76
C LEU A 169 -4.94 -4.58 7.14
N ILE A 170 -3.96 -3.74 7.51
CA ILE A 170 -3.92 -3.10 8.83
C ILE A 170 -5.06 -2.11 9.00
N SER A 171 -5.37 -1.32 7.98
CA SER A 171 -6.48 -0.37 7.99
C SER A 171 -7.82 -1.09 8.12
N SER A 172 -7.99 -2.22 7.44
CA SER A 172 -9.17 -3.09 7.59
C SER A 172 -9.29 -3.64 9.00
N LEU A 173 -8.18 -4.10 9.59
CA LEU A 173 -8.14 -4.63 10.95
C LEU A 173 -8.50 -3.55 11.98
N VAL A 174 -7.95 -2.34 11.83
CA VAL A 174 -8.26 -1.19 12.67
C VAL A 174 -9.75 -0.82 12.60
N MET A 175 -10.31 -0.69 11.39
CA MET A 175 -11.73 -0.41 11.20
C MET A 175 -12.62 -1.50 11.80
N TYR A 176 -12.23 -2.76 11.66
CA TYR A 176 -12.92 -3.88 12.29
C TYR A 176 -12.89 -3.80 13.83
N CYS A 177 -11.73 -3.48 14.40
CA CYS A 177 -11.57 -3.31 15.86
C CYS A 177 -12.39 -2.15 16.40
N ILE A 178 -12.40 -1.00 15.72
CA ILE A 178 -13.21 0.16 16.09
C ILE A 178 -14.70 -0.19 16.02
N ARG A 179 -15.12 -0.87 14.96
CA ARG A 179 -16.51 -1.26 14.73
C ARG A 179 -17.03 -2.18 15.83
N THR A 180 -16.27 -3.22 16.15
CA THR A 180 -16.70 -4.31 17.03
C THR A 180 -16.32 -4.12 18.50
N ASN A 181 -15.55 -3.07 18.82
CA ASN A 181 -14.89 -2.88 20.11
C ASN A 181 -14.12 -4.16 20.52
N LEU A 182 -13.42 -4.78 19.55
CA LEU A 182 -12.80 -6.10 19.72
C LEU A 182 -11.82 -6.13 20.88
N LEU A 183 -10.96 -5.12 21.01
CA LEU A 183 -9.94 -5.06 22.07
C LEU A 183 -10.54 -5.03 23.49
N ASP A 184 -11.77 -4.53 23.67
CA ASP A 184 -12.47 -4.53 24.96
C ASP A 184 -13.09 -5.89 25.27
N ASN A 185 -13.43 -6.67 24.23
CA ASN A 185 -14.18 -7.92 24.36
C ASN A 185 -13.39 -9.14 23.91
N ILE A 186 -12.07 -9.04 23.78
CA ILE A 186 -11.25 -10.10 23.20
C ILE A 186 -11.20 -11.34 24.08
N SER A 187 -11.20 -11.18 25.40
CA SER A 187 -11.18 -12.28 26.37
C SER A 187 -12.42 -13.17 26.31
N SER A 188 -13.54 -12.64 25.80
CA SER A 188 -14.79 -13.40 25.59
C SER A 188 -14.82 -14.18 24.27
N LYS A 189 -13.79 -14.07 23.42
CA LYS A 189 -13.74 -14.75 22.12
C LYS A 189 -13.16 -16.14 22.24
N SER A 190 -13.54 -17.04 21.31
CA SER A 190 -12.97 -18.38 21.26
C SER A 190 -11.47 -18.33 20.98
N PRO A 191 -10.68 -19.29 21.50
CA PRO A 191 -9.21 -19.34 21.30
C PRO A 191 -8.81 -19.25 19.81
N TRP A 192 -9.56 -19.89 18.91
CA TRP A 192 -9.33 -19.80 17.47
C TRP A 192 -9.39 -18.36 16.94
N ARG A 193 -10.41 -17.59 17.35
CA ARG A 193 -10.54 -16.18 16.92
C ARG A 193 -9.41 -15.33 17.49
N ILE A 194 -8.97 -15.60 18.69
CA ILE A 194 -7.82 -14.93 19.31
C ILE A 194 -6.56 -15.30 18.51
N GLY A 195 -6.36 -16.58 18.18
CA GLY A 195 -5.22 -17.02 17.37
C GLY A 195 -5.16 -16.31 16.00
N VAL A 196 -6.27 -16.31 15.25
CA VAL A 196 -6.36 -15.59 13.97
C VAL A 196 -6.05 -14.10 14.13
N PHE A 197 -6.57 -13.47 15.18
CA PHE A 197 -6.34 -12.05 15.44
C PHE A 197 -4.86 -11.76 15.77
N LEU A 198 -4.22 -12.61 16.57
CA LEU A 198 -2.78 -12.48 16.86
C LEU A 198 -1.92 -12.70 15.62
N THR A 199 -2.29 -13.65 14.75
CA THR A 199 -1.63 -13.85 13.45
C THR A 199 -1.75 -12.60 12.57
N LEU A 200 -2.93 -11.98 12.52
CA LEU A 200 -3.11 -10.72 11.77
C LEU A 200 -2.27 -9.58 12.36
N ILE A 201 -2.19 -9.46 13.70
CA ILE A 201 -1.30 -8.48 14.35
C ILE A 201 0.16 -8.74 13.98
N TYR A 202 0.60 -10.00 14.01
CA TYR A 202 1.95 -10.38 13.60
C TYR A 202 2.23 -9.96 12.14
N LEU A 203 1.38 -10.37 11.20
CA LEU A 203 1.51 -10.02 9.78
C LEU A 203 1.56 -8.49 9.58
N VAL A 204 0.76 -7.74 10.31
CA VAL A 204 0.71 -6.29 10.26
C VAL A 204 2.03 -5.67 10.76
N LEU A 205 2.51 -6.10 11.94
CA LEU A 205 3.68 -5.51 12.58
C LEU A 205 4.99 -5.88 11.88
N PHE A 206 5.06 -7.09 11.30
CA PHE A 206 6.24 -7.60 10.61
C PHE A 206 6.17 -7.50 9.08
N SER A 207 5.18 -6.80 8.53
CA SER A 207 5.13 -6.52 7.09
C SER A 207 6.03 -5.35 6.69
N HIS A 208 5.92 -4.25 7.42
CA HIS A 208 6.73 -3.07 7.20
C HIS A 208 6.57 -2.08 8.37
N LEU A 209 7.68 -1.50 8.81
CA LEU A 209 7.70 -0.59 9.96
C LEU A 209 6.77 0.63 9.78
N TYR A 210 6.86 1.28 8.61
CA TYR A 210 6.02 2.45 8.32
C TYR A 210 4.52 2.13 8.29
N THR A 211 4.14 0.96 7.79
CA THR A 211 2.73 0.58 7.76
C THR A 211 2.19 0.23 9.14
N SER A 212 3.02 -0.37 9.99
CA SER A 212 2.66 -0.81 11.34
C SER A 212 2.27 0.34 12.27
N ILE A 213 2.74 1.57 11.97
CA ILE A 213 2.41 2.76 12.76
C ILE A 213 0.90 3.06 12.80
N ILE A 214 0.14 2.67 11.77
CA ILE A 214 -1.32 2.82 11.76
C ILE A 214 -1.95 2.08 12.95
N TRP A 215 -1.47 0.86 13.23
CA TRP A 215 -1.91 0.07 14.36
C TRP A 215 -1.43 0.63 15.69
N ILE A 216 -0.17 1.01 15.75
CA ILE A 216 0.44 1.57 16.96
C ILE A 216 -0.22 2.89 17.36
N ALA A 217 -0.51 3.77 16.42
CA ALA A 217 -1.26 4.99 16.67
C ALA A 217 -2.65 4.65 17.26
N TYR A 218 -3.38 3.72 16.63
CA TYR A 218 -4.70 3.29 17.11
C TYR A 218 -4.68 2.82 18.57
N ILE A 219 -3.77 1.91 18.93
CA ILE A 219 -3.71 1.37 20.29
C ILE A 219 -3.18 2.41 21.28
N SER A 220 -2.29 3.31 20.86
CA SER A 220 -1.79 4.41 21.69
C SER A 220 -2.87 5.41 22.04
N VAL A 221 -3.58 5.94 21.03
CA VAL A 221 -4.67 6.89 21.26
C VAL A 221 -5.77 6.25 22.09
N ARG A 222 -6.14 5.00 21.79
CA ARG A 222 -7.13 4.26 22.60
C ARG A 222 -6.68 4.13 24.06
N LEU A 223 -5.42 3.78 24.30
CA LEU A 223 -4.89 3.66 25.66
C LEU A 223 -4.91 5.00 26.39
N LEU A 224 -4.52 6.09 25.72
CA LEU A 224 -4.61 7.45 26.28
C LEU A 224 -6.06 7.80 26.67
N PHE A 225 -7.04 7.51 25.81
CA PHE A 225 -8.45 7.73 26.15
C PHE A 225 -8.90 6.95 27.41
N ILE A 226 -8.45 5.70 27.56
CA ILE A 226 -8.75 4.89 28.74
C ILE A 226 -8.12 5.51 29.98
N LEU A 227 -6.85 5.91 29.91
CA LEU A 227 -6.11 6.55 31.00
C LEU A 227 -6.79 7.84 31.47
N PHE A 228 -7.18 8.71 30.55
CA PHE A 228 -7.86 9.96 30.87
C PHE A 228 -9.26 9.76 31.48
N LYS A 229 -10.02 8.75 31.02
CA LYS A 229 -11.36 8.46 31.54
C LYS A 229 -11.34 7.77 32.90
N GLN A 230 -10.43 6.85 33.15
CA GLN A 230 -10.46 6.02 34.34
C GLN A 230 -9.71 6.62 35.53
N LYS A 231 -8.84 7.65 35.30
CA LYS A 231 -7.98 8.29 36.35
C LYS A 231 -7.32 7.26 37.27
N GLY A 232 -7.05 6.07 36.77
CA GLY A 232 -6.68 4.89 37.55
C GLY A 232 -5.19 4.57 37.54
N ASN A 233 -4.86 3.52 38.26
CA ASN A 233 -3.52 2.96 38.27
C ASN A 233 -3.10 2.46 36.86
N ILE A 234 -2.06 3.04 36.30
CA ILE A 234 -1.52 2.71 34.97
C ILE A 234 -1.24 1.21 34.85
N LEU A 235 -0.62 0.59 35.85
CA LEU A 235 -0.31 -0.84 35.87
C LEU A 235 -1.59 -1.70 35.79
N GLY A 236 -2.65 -1.29 36.49
CA GLY A 236 -3.93 -1.99 36.43
C GLY A 236 -4.63 -1.85 35.08
N ILE A 237 -4.42 -0.73 34.36
CA ILE A 237 -4.95 -0.54 33.00
C ILE A 237 -4.14 -1.38 32.01
N LEU A 238 -2.82 -1.41 32.09
CA LEU A 238 -1.96 -2.22 31.23
C LEU A 238 -2.23 -3.71 31.40
N SER A 239 -2.40 -4.19 32.63
CA SER A 239 -2.70 -5.61 32.92
C SER A 239 -4.02 -6.09 32.31
N ARG A 240 -5.01 -5.21 32.18
CA ARG A 240 -6.30 -5.49 31.50
C ARG A 240 -6.22 -5.42 29.97
N ASN A 241 -5.22 -4.72 29.42
CA ASN A 241 -5.04 -4.53 27.99
C ASN A 241 -3.86 -5.34 27.43
N LYS A 242 -3.77 -6.63 27.79
CA LYS A 242 -2.64 -7.52 27.45
C LYS A 242 -2.27 -7.52 25.96
N ILE A 243 -3.24 -7.53 25.05
CA ILE A 243 -2.99 -7.52 23.60
C ILE A 243 -2.38 -6.18 23.15
N THR A 244 -2.81 -5.07 23.74
CA THR A 244 -2.19 -3.76 23.48
C THR A 244 -0.73 -3.76 23.92
N VAL A 245 -0.42 -4.25 25.12
CA VAL A 245 0.96 -4.39 25.62
C VAL A 245 1.77 -5.33 24.72
N PHE A 246 1.21 -6.49 24.39
CA PHE A 246 1.85 -7.45 23.48
C PHE A 246 2.17 -6.81 22.11
N SER A 247 1.25 -6.02 21.54
CA SER A 247 1.50 -5.32 20.28
C SER A 247 2.63 -4.28 20.39
N PHE A 248 2.74 -3.56 21.49
CA PHE A 248 3.87 -2.64 21.73
C PHE A 248 5.21 -3.39 21.85
N VAL A 249 5.22 -4.54 22.52
CA VAL A 249 6.42 -5.38 22.62
C VAL A 249 6.85 -5.89 21.25
N LEU A 250 5.91 -6.42 20.45
CA LEU A 250 6.19 -6.87 19.08
C LEU A 250 6.70 -5.72 18.19
N PHE A 251 6.09 -4.54 18.31
CA PHE A 251 6.55 -3.38 17.57
C PHE A 251 7.95 -2.94 17.98
N ALA A 252 8.25 -2.92 19.29
CA ALA A 252 9.60 -2.64 19.78
C ALA A 252 10.62 -3.64 19.24
N ILE A 253 10.27 -4.92 19.19
CA ILE A 253 11.10 -5.97 18.57
C ILE A 253 11.32 -5.67 17.08
N ALA A 254 10.27 -5.35 16.32
CA ALA A 254 10.39 -4.99 14.92
C ALA A 254 11.28 -3.75 14.71
N MET A 255 11.12 -2.72 15.55
CA MET A 255 11.98 -1.52 15.57
C MET A 255 13.46 -1.85 15.83
N LEU A 256 13.74 -2.77 16.76
CA LEU A 256 15.12 -3.19 17.04
C LEU A 256 15.73 -3.91 15.84
N PHE A 257 15.00 -4.79 15.18
CA PHE A 257 15.48 -5.46 13.98
C PHE A 257 15.75 -4.47 12.82
N GLU A 258 14.92 -3.46 12.64
CA GLU A 258 15.16 -2.42 11.62
C GLU A 258 16.36 -1.52 12.03
N ALA A 259 16.51 -1.20 13.30
CA ALA A 259 17.58 -0.33 13.77
C ALA A 259 18.96 -0.99 13.76
N PHE A 260 19.04 -2.30 13.91
CA PHE A 260 20.29 -3.06 13.96
C PHE A 260 20.51 -3.97 12.75
N GLY A 261 19.59 -3.98 11.78
CA GLY A 261 19.75 -4.71 10.52
C GLY A 261 20.82 -4.06 9.61
N ASP A 262 21.35 -4.85 8.69
CA ASP A 262 22.43 -4.44 7.77
C ASP A 262 22.08 -3.18 6.97
N ASN A 263 20.79 -3.01 6.61
CA ASN A 263 20.33 -1.81 5.93
C ASN A 263 20.45 -0.52 6.77
N ALA A 264 20.34 -0.63 8.10
CA ALA A 264 20.49 0.55 8.98
C ALA A 264 21.92 1.09 8.98
N GLN A 265 22.92 0.22 8.79
CA GLN A 265 24.31 0.61 8.70
C GLN A 265 24.63 1.34 7.38
N GLN A 266 23.95 0.97 6.27
CA GLN A 266 24.11 1.63 4.98
C GLN A 266 23.46 3.04 4.94
N ILE A 267 22.39 3.24 5.74
CA ILE A 267 21.60 4.48 5.76
C ILE A 267 22.15 5.49 6.80
N SER A 268 23.06 5.10 7.68
CA SER A 268 23.65 6.03 8.66
C SER A 268 24.59 7.01 7.97
N SER A 269 24.03 8.01 7.28
CA SER A 269 24.78 9.17 6.86
C SER A 269 25.33 9.89 8.10
N ASN A 270 26.58 10.34 8.05
CA ASN A 270 27.20 11.17 9.08
C ASN A 270 26.60 12.58 9.16
N GLU A 271 25.42 12.78 8.57
CA GLU A 271 24.77 14.08 8.51
C GLU A 271 24.03 14.40 9.81
N ASN A 272 23.96 15.69 10.11
CA ASN A 272 23.30 16.17 11.32
C ASN A 272 21.79 15.88 11.24
N TYR A 273 21.25 15.07 12.15
CA TYR A 273 19.82 14.73 12.23
C TYR A 273 18.90 15.96 12.15
N TRP A 274 19.29 17.10 12.69
CA TRP A 274 18.47 18.31 12.64
C TRP A 274 18.40 18.92 11.23
N SER A 275 19.45 18.79 10.43
CA SER A 275 19.45 19.18 9.02
C SER A 275 18.50 18.28 8.24
N GLU A 276 18.58 16.96 8.45
CA GLU A 276 17.71 15.97 7.82
C GLU A 276 16.25 16.15 8.23
N LEU A 277 15.98 16.48 9.50
CA LEU A 277 14.63 16.79 9.95
C LEU A 277 14.07 18.04 9.24
N HIS A 278 14.89 19.08 9.07
CA HIS A 278 14.49 20.27 8.32
C HIS A 278 14.20 19.94 6.85
N HIS A 279 15.05 19.13 6.21
CA HIS A 279 14.83 18.64 4.85
C HIS A 279 13.54 17.82 4.76
N THR A 280 13.31 16.86 5.66
CA THR A 280 12.07 16.06 5.73
C THR A 280 10.82 16.93 5.87
N LEU A 281 10.88 17.98 6.70
CA LEU A 281 9.76 18.93 6.81
C LEU A 281 9.52 19.69 5.50
N GLY A 282 10.57 20.04 4.77
CA GLY A 282 10.49 20.63 3.44
C GLY A 282 9.82 19.68 2.44
N CYS A 283 10.22 18.42 2.44
CA CYS A 283 9.59 17.35 1.64
C CYS A 283 8.11 17.18 2.00
N TYR A 284 7.80 17.10 3.30
CA TYR A 284 6.40 16.99 3.76
C TYR A 284 5.55 18.19 3.33
N TRP A 285 6.09 19.41 3.39
CA TRP A 285 5.42 20.60 2.87
C TRP A 285 5.13 20.51 1.36
N SER A 286 6.02 19.89 0.61
CA SER A 286 5.81 19.65 -0.83
C SER A 286 4.62 18.73 -1.11
N ILE A 287 4.32 17.75 -0.24
CA ILE A 287 3.11 16.91 -0.35
C ILE A 287 1.87 17.78 -0.22
N LEU A 288 1.82 18.64 0.80
CA LEU A 288 0.67 19.54 1.01
C LEU A 288 0.45 20.46 -0.19
N ALA A 289 1.53 20.94 -0.82
CA ALA A 289 1.45 21.75 -2.03
C ALA A 289 0.91 20.98 -3.25
N ARG A 290 1.09 19.64 -3.28
CA ARG A 290 0.57 18.75 -4.34
C ARG A 290 -0.85 18.28 -4.10
N MET A 291 -1.43 18.51 -2.92
CA MET A 291 -2.81 18.14 -2.66
C MET A 291 -3.77 18.89 -3.60
N ASN A 292 -4.85 18.23 -3.97
CA ASN A 292 -5.95 18.84 -4.70
C ASN A 292 -6.56 19.97 -3.82
N LYS A 293 -6.51 21.21 -4.29
CA LYS A 293 -6.97 22.37 -3.54
C LYS A 293 -8.45 22.29 -3.20
N TRP A 294 -9.27 21.78 -4.11
CA TRP A 294 -10.70 21.61 -3.87
C TRP A 294 -10.99 20.52 -2.85
N PHE A 295 -10.21 19.43 -2.88
CA PHE A 295 -10.27 18.40 -1.83
C PHE A 295 -9.90 18.99 -0.46
N LEU A 296 -8.83 19.75 -0.37
CA LEU A 296 -8.40 20.41 0.87
C LEU A 296 -9.46 21.39 1.37
N CYS A 297 -10.00 22.25 0.50
CA CYS A 297 -11.11 23.16 0.83
C CYS A 297 -12.33 22.38 1.32
N PHE A 298 -12.69 21.28 0.66
CA PHE A 298 -13.78 20.41 1.09
C PHE A 298 -13.54 19.83 2.48
N CYS A 299 -12.34 19.33 2.76
CA CYS A 299 -11.98 18.79 4.08
C CYS A 299 -12.13 19.84 5.17
N ILE A 300 -11.66 21.06 4.94
CA ILE A 300 -11.78 22.18 5.90
C ILE A 300 -13.25 22.57 6.09
N LEU A 301 -14.01 22.71 5.03
CA LEU A 301 -15.42 23.10 5.11
C LEU A 301 -16.27 22.05 5.84
N ILE A 302 -16.10 20.76 5.52
CA ILE A 302 -16.88 19.71 6.17
C ILE A 302 -16.51 19.59 7.66
N PHE A 303 -15.24 19.82 8.00
CA PHE A 303 -14.77 19.84 9.37
C PHE A 303 -15.41 21.01 10.15
N ILE A 304 -15.33 22.25 9.65
CA ILE A 304 -15.94 23.43 10.28
C ILE A 304 -17.45 23.24 10.40
N TYR A 305 -18.09 22.74 9.34
CA TYR A 305 -19.52 22.50 9.35
C TYR A 305 -19.92 21.42 10.38
N SER A 306 -19.13 20.37 10.53
CA SER A 306 -19.37 19.33 11.53
C SER A 306 -19.31 19.88 12.95
N ILE A 307 -18.37 20.79 13.23
CA ILE A 307 -18.28 21.49 14.53
C ILE A 307 -19.51 22.39 14.75
N TYR A 308 -19.93 23.13 13.74
CA TYR A 308 -21.13 23.97 13.83
C TYR A 308 -22.38 23.13 14.14
N VAL A 309 -22.59 22.04 13.40
CA VAL A 309 -23.72 21.13 13.62
C VAL A 309 -23.66 20.49 15.01
N TYR A 310 -22.46 20.13 15.48
CA TYR A 310 -22.28 19.60 16.83
C TYR A 310 -22.69 20.63 17.91
N ARG A 311 -22.21 21.86 17.81
CA ARG A 311 -22.57 22.92 18.76
C ARG A 311 -24.07 23.18 18.82
N LYS A 312 -24.72 23.18 17.63
CA LYS A 312 -26.17 23.41 17.53
C LYS A 312 -27.03 22.28 18.08
N ASN A 313 -26.52 21.03 18.00
CA ASN A 313 -27.23 19.82 18.40
C ASN A 313 -26.67 19.21 19.72
N ALA A 314 -25.91 19.97 20.49
CA ALA A 314 -25.23 19.49 21.70
C ALA A 314 -26.19 18.84 22.73
N ASN A 315 -27.49 19.19 22.71
CA ASN A 315 -28.51 18.65 23.59
C ASN A 315 -29.21 17.38 23.07
N ARG A 316 -28.86 16.89 21.86
CA ARG A 316 -29.44 15.65 21.31
C ARG A 316 -28.51 14.47 21.59
N ASN A 317 -28.91 13.64 22.55
CA ASN A 317 -28.18 12.42 22.96
C ASN A 317 -28.33 11.23 21.98
N ASP A 318 -28.78 11.46 20.76
CA ASP A 318 -29.16 10.39 19.80
C ASP A 318 -27.97 9.60 19.19
N LEU A 319 -26.74 10.00 19.48
CA LEU A 319 -25.54 9.34 18.92
C LEU A 319 -24.82 8.52 20.01
N LYS A 320 -24.63 7.23 19.75
CA LYS A 320 -23.87 6.32 20.64
C LYS A 320 -22.39 6.73 20.85
N THR A 321 -21.86 7.61 20.02
CA THR A 321 -20.49 8.15 20.12
C THR A 321 -20.52 9.66 20.10
N SER A 322 -19.82 10.30 21.06
CA SER A 322 -19.62 11.74 21.06
C SER A 322 -18.84 12.14 19.81
N PRO A 323 -19.37 13.01 18.94
CA PRO A 323 -18.64 13.48 17.75
C PRO A 323 -17.31 14.12 18.11
N LYS A 324 -17.23 14.82 19.25
CA LYS A 324 -16.01 15.43 19.76
C LYS A 324 -14.94 14.36 20.05
N GLU A 325 -15.30 13.28 20.75
CA GLU A 325 -14.37 12.18 21.03
C GLU A 325 -13.92 11.50 19.75
N SER A 326 -14.81 11.29 18.78
CA SER A 326 -14.47 10.71 17.48
C SER A 326 -13.50 11.60 16.69
N ILE A 327 -13.76 12.90 16.63
CA ILE A 327 -12.87 13.87 15.96
C ILE A 327 -11.47 13.84 16.60
N ILE A 328 -11.40 13.97 17.94
CA ILE A 328 -10.12 13.93 18.66
C ILE A 328 -9.41 12.59 18.40
N PHE A 329 -10.15 11.49 18.38
CA PHE A 329 -9.60 10.17 18.13
C PHE A 329 -8.97 10.07 16.72
N PHE A 330 -9.68 10.43 15.65
CA PHE A 330 -9.17 10.31 14.29
C PHE A 330 -8.02 11.28 14.00
N PHE A 331 -8.15 12.53 14.39
CA PHE A 331 -7.10 13.52 14.16
C PHE A 331 -5.88 13.30 15.09
N GLY A 332 -6.08 12.78 16.31
CA GLY A 332 -4.98 12.35 17.17
C GLY A 332 -4.15 11.22 16.53
N ASN A 333 -4.83 10.21 15.96
CA ASN A 333 -4.16 9.15 15.20
C ASN A 333 -3.45 9.68 13.96
N PHE A 334 -4.09 10.56 13.20
CA PHE A 334 -3.48 11.21 12.03
C PHE A 334 -2.20 11.95 12.42
N PHE A 335 -2.24 12.73 13.50
CA PHE A 335 -1.08 13.47 13.97
C PHE A 335 0.06 12.53 14.39
N ILE A 336 -0.23 11.48 15.15
CA ILE A 336 0.80 10.51 15.62
C ILE A 336 1.46 9.81 14.42
N VAL A 337 0.68 9.36 13.44
CA VAL A 337 1.22 8.70 12.24
C VAL A 337 2.15 9.65 11.49
N ASN A 338 1.69 10.86 11.20
CA ASN A 338 2.50 11.81 10.41
C ASN A 338 3.74 12.28 11.17
N LEU A 339 3.65 12.50 12.49
CA LEU A 339 4.81 12.82 13.32
C LEU A 339 5.84 11.68 13.28
N PHE A 340 5.41 10.43 13.40
CA PHE A 340 6.30 9.28 13.31
C PHE A 340 6.97 9.21 11.93
N TYR A 341 6.22 9.40 10.83
CA TYR A 341 6.78 9.41 9.48
C TYR A 341 7.88 10.47 9.32
N ILE A 342 7.62 11.70 9.79
CA ILE A 342 8.59 12.78 9.74
C ILE A 342 9.87 12.42 10.52
N LEU A 343 9.72 11.92 11.76
CA LEU A 343 10.86 11.61 12.62
C LEU A 343 11.70 10.42 12.09
N ILE A 344 11.06 9.38 11.60
CA ILE A 344 11.75 8.19 11.07
C ILE A 344 12.39 8.49 9.72
N SER A 345 11.70 9.22 8.84
CA SER A 345 12.26 9.59 7.53
C SER A 345 13.47 10.51 7.68
N ALA A 346 13.46 11.44 8.65
CA ALA A 346 14.63 12.27 8.98
C ALA A 346 15.83 11.44 9.46
N LYS A 347 15.61 10.25 10.02
CA LYS A 347 16.71 9.35 10.42
C LYS A 347 17.14 8.43 9.26
N ALA A 348 16.22 8.04 8.40
CA ALA A 348 16.48 7.12 7.30
C ALA A 348 16.79 7.90 6.00
N ILE A 349 15.76 8.24 5.24
CA ILE A 349 15.83 9.00 3.99
C ILE A 349 14.72 10.06 4.04
N PRO A 350 15.04 11.37 4.04
CA PRO A 350 14.06 12.46 4.14
C PRO A 350 12.93 12.40 3.12
N GLU A 351 13.24 11.99 1.89
CA GLU A 351 12.30 11.89 0.79
C GLU A 351 11.27 10.78 0.98
N TYR A 352 11.45 9.89 1.94
CA TYR A 352 10.48 8.81 2.20
C TYR A 352 9.08 9.30 2.48
N VAL A 353 8.91 10.49 3.05
CA VAL A 353 7.59 11.11 3.28
C VAL A 353 6.84 11.49 2.00
N VAL A 354 7.52 11.60 0.84
CA VAL A 354 6.89 11.96 -0.44
C VAL A 354 6.69 10.77 -1.36
N TRP A 355 7.16 9.59 -1.00
CA TRP A 355 7.03 8.40 -1.83
C TRP A 355 5.57 7.92 -1.87
N GLN A 356 5.09 7.69 -3.09
CA GLN A 356 3.70 7.35 -3.38
C GLN A 356 3.18 6.17 -2.54
N ASP A 357 4.00 5.13 -2.37
CA ASP A 357 3.63 3.89 -1.68
C ASP A 357 3.23 4.10 -0.22
N ARG A 358 3.66 5.21 0.39
CA ARG A 358 3.47 5.52 1.82
C ARG A 358 2.35 6.49 2.09
N LEU A 359 1.97 7.28 1.08
CA LEU A 359 0.95 8.32 1.22
C LEU A 359 -0.40 7.79 1.74
N LEU A 360 -0.75 6.54 1.42
CA LEU A 360 -1.98 5.94 1.95
C LEU A 360 -1.93 5.78 3.47
N ALA A 361 -0.78 5.36 4.03
CA ALA A 361 -0.63 5.21 5.48
C ALA A 361 -0.71 6.56 6.20
N GLU A 362 -0.09 7.59 5.64
CA GLU A 362 -0.13 8.96 6.16
C GLU A 362 -1.56 9.55 6.09
N ALA A 363 -2.27 9.32 4.99
CA ALA A 363 -3.60 9.89 4.76
C ALA A 363 -4.73 9.13 5.45
N PHE A 364 -4.59 7.84 5.75
CA PHE A 364 -5.68 6.94 6.17
C PHE A 364 -6.55 7.52 7.29
N TRP A 365 -5.95 7.95 8.39
CA TRP A 365 -6.68 8.50 9.52
C TRP A 365 -7.37 9.83 9.21
N GLY A 366 -6.76 10.64 8.36
CA GLY A 366 -7.37 11.89 7.86
C GLY A 366 -8.60 11.59 7.00
N LEU A 367 -8.51 10.63 6.08
CA LEU A 367 -9.64 10.19 5.24
C LEU A 367 -10.78 9.63 6.07
N LEU A 368 -10.48 8.82 7.10
CA LEU A 368 -11.50 8.36 8.07
C LEU A 368 -12.14 9.55 8.79
N GLY A 369 -11.34 10.48 9.31
CA GLY A 369 -11.84 11.64 10.05
C GLY A 369 -12.78 12.50 9.20
N VAL A 370 -12.41 12.82 7.97
CA VAL A 370 -13.23 13.56 7.01
C VAL A 370 -14.54 12.81 6.71
N SER A 371 -14.45 11.51 6.46
CA SER A 371 -15.61 10.67 6.16
C SER A 371 -16.58 10.56 7.36
N PHE A 372 -16.06 10.54 8.57
CA PHE A 372 -16.87 10.60 9.80
C PHE A 372 -17.54 11.96 9.98
N CYS A 373 -16.86 13.06 9.66
CA CYS A 373 -17.49 14.38 9.63
C CYS A 373 -18.65 14.43 8.62
N MET A 374 -18.47 13.86 7.41
CA MET A 374 -19.53 13.73 6.41
C MET A 374 -20.71 12.90 6.96
N ALA A 375 -20.41 11.74 7.55
CA ALA A 375 -21.43 10.84 8.12
C ALA A 375 -22.26 11.55 9.21
N TYR A 376 -21.58 12.28 10.08
CA TYR A 376 -22.24 13.07 11.13
C TYR A 376 -23.14 14.17 10.54
N CYS A 377 -22.65 14.91 9.54
CA CYS A 377 -23.42 15.94 8.87
C CYS A 377 -24.66 15.37 8.17
N LEU A 378 -24.52 14.28 7.42
CA LEU A 378 -25.63 13.62 6.72
C LEU A 378 -26.66 13.00 7.69
N LYS A 379 -26.22 12.47 8.84
CA LYS A 379 -27.12 11.96 9.87
C LYS A 379 -28.00 13.06 10.46
N THR A 380 -27.41 14.22 10.71
CA THR A 380 -28.10 15.34 11.37
C THR A 380 -28.86 16.24 10.42
N ARG A 381 -28.43 16.31 9.17
CA ARG A 381 -28.98 17.17 8.10
C ARG A 381 -29.06 16.42 6.77
N PRO A 382 -30.04 15.55 6.58
CA PRO A 382 -30.15 14.71 5.38
C PRO A 382 -30.32 15.50 4.08
N GLN A 383 -30.75 16.78 4.15
CA GLN A 383 -30.89 17.67 2.98
C GLN A 383 -29.54 17.95 2.28
N ILE A 384 -28.41 17.79 2.99
CA ILE A 384 -27.07 17.96 2.40
C ILE A 384 -26.80 16.96 1.25
N LYS A 385 -27.57 15.87 1.18
CA LYS A 385 -27.46 14.90 0.07
C LYS A 385 -27.56 15.56 -1.32
N THR A 386 -28.33 16.63 -1.44
CA THR A 386 -28.50 17.38 -2.71
C THR A 386 -27.24 18.09 -3.16
N ILE A 387 -26.32 18.42 -2.24
CA ILE A 387 -25.06 19.12 -2.55
C ILE A 387 -23.97 18.14 -2.98
N VAL A 388 -24.10 16.86 -2.65
CA VAL A 388 -23.08 15.81 -2.90
C VAL A 388 -22.63 15.73 -4.38
N PRO A 389 -23.52 15.74 -5.39
CA PRO A 389 -23.09 15.74 -6.79
C PRO A 389 -22.24 16.96 -7.18
N PHE A 390 -22.57 18.14 -6.64
CA PHE A 390 -21.81 19.36 -6.91
C PHE A 390 -20.41 19.30 -6.29
N VAL A 391 -20.29 18.76 -5.08
CA VAL A 391 -18.99 18.54 -4.42
C VAL A 391 -18.14 17.59 -5.27
N PHE A 392 -18.71 16.53 -5.79
CA PHE A 392 -18.02 15.60 -6.66
C PHE A 392 -17.49 16.28 -7.91
N LEU A 393 -18.31 17.08 -8.59
CA LEU A 393 -17.90 17.84 -9.78
C LEU A 393 -16.78 18.83 -9.46
N LEU A 394 -16.82 19.51 -8.32
CA LEU A 394 -15.75 20.41 -7.87
C LEU A 394 -14.44 19.66 -7.63
N LEU A 395 -14.49 18.49 -7.00
CA LEU A 395 -13.30 17.68 -6.76
C LEU A 395 -12.62 17.20 -8.06
N LEU A 396 -13.39 16.96 -9.11
CA LEU A 396 -12.85 16.60 -10.42
C LEU A 396 -12.15 17.78 -11.13
N GLY A 397 -12.50 19.02 -10.79
CA GLY A 397 -12.02 20.21 -11.50
C GLY A 397 -10.53 20.48 -11.42
N ASP A 398 -9.83 19.99 -10.39
CA ASP A 398 -8.38 20.22 -10.17
C ASP A 398 -7.53 18.94 -10.34
N THR A 399 -8.11 17.84 -10.78
CA THR A 399 -7.40 16.57 -10.87
C THR A 399 -6.53 16.43 -12.10
N ASN A 400 -6.77 17.24 -13.13
CA ASN A 400 -6.03 17.18 -14.41
C ASN A 400 -5.86 15.74 -14.93
N THR A 401 -6.83 14.90 -14.64
CA THR A 401 -6.82 13.48 -14.98
C THR A 401 -6.99 13.28 -16.47
N THR A 402 -5.90 13.17 -17.18
CA THR A 402 -5.91 12.81 -18.61
C THR A 402 -6.10 11.32 -18.83
N GLY A 403 -6.72 10.59 -17.90
CA GLY A 403 -6.95 9.15 -18.00
C GLY A 403 -5.70 8.26 -17.85
N LYS A 404 -4.51 8.84 -17.85
CA LYS A 404 -3.24 8.15 -17.68
C LYS A 404 -2.77 8.34 -16.24
N THR A 405 -2.78 7.29 -15.44
CA THR A 405 -2.63 7.36 -13.99
C THR A 405 -1.28 6.89 -13.47
N PHE A 406 -0.40 6.37 -14.33
CA PHE A 406 0.93 5.95 -13.90
C PHE A 406 2.04 6.84 -14.44
N ASN A 407 3.18 6.75 -13.76
CA ASN A 407 4.46 7.23 -14.19
C ASN A 407 4.64 6.86 -15.64
N ASP A 408 4.61 7.83 -16.50
CA ASP A 408 4.94 7.66 -17.88
C ASP A 408 4.46 6.32 -18.48
N VAL A 409 3.20 6.26 -18.92
CA VAL A 409 2.59 5.05 -19.52
C VAL A 409 3.47 4.50 -20.64
N TYR A 410 4.23 5.35 -21.33
CA TYR A 410 5.19 4.94 -22.36
C TYR A 410 6.34 4.11 -21.77
N MET A 411 6.95 4.58 -20.68
CA MET A 411 8.00 3.81 -19.96
C MET A 411 7.43 2.48 -19.46
N TYR A 412 6.22 2.50 -18.93
CA TYR A 412 5.58 1.31 -18.40
C TYR A 412 5.27 0.26 -19.47
N GLU A 413 4.69 0.65 -20.62
CA GLU A 413 4.44 -0.25 -21.75
C GLU A 413 5.74 -0.83 -22.28
N THR A 414 6.75 0.01 -22.49
CA THR A 414 8.09 -0.41 -22.96
C THR A 414 8.76 -1.36 -21.96
N VAL A 415 8.66 -1.08 -20.66
CA VAL A 415 9.19 -1.94 -19.61
C VAL A 415 8.49 -3.29 -19.60
N ALA A 416 7.16 -3.31 -19.70
CA ALA A 416 6.37 -4.53 -19.77
C ALA A 416 6.75 -5.40 -20.97
N GLU A 417 6.88 -4.80 -22.14
CA GLU A 417 7.31 -5.49 -23.35
C GLU A 417 8.73 -6.07 -23.22
N ASN A 418 9.65 -5.29 -22.67
CA ASN A 418 11.03 -5.73 -22.46
C ASN A 418 11.13 -6.87 -21.43
N THR A 419 10.34 -6.84 -20.37
CA THR A 419 10.29 -7.90 -19.37
C THR A 419 9.74 -9.20 -19.96
N LYS A 420 8.69 -9.15 -20.77
CA LYS A 420 8.18 -10.31 -21.52
C LYS A 420 9.19 -10.84 -22.53
N LYS A 421 9.88 -9.94 -23.20
CA LYS A 421 10.95 -10.32 -24.13
C LYS A 421 12.09 -11.05 -23.42
N MET A 422 12.44 -10.64 -22.21
CA MET A 422 13.41 -11.35 -21.35
C MET A 422 12.95 -12.77 -21.03
N GLU A 423 11.68 -12.94 -20.66
CA GLU A 423 11.07 -14.26 -20.44
C GLU A 423 11.17 -15.13 -21.70
N GLU A 424 10.77 -14.60 -22.86
CA GLU A 424 10.84 -15.31 -24.16
C GLU A 424 12.26 -15.77 -24.49
N ILE A 425 13.25 -14.89 -24.29
CA ILE A 425 14.66 -15.19 -24.53
C ILE A 425 15.15 -16.32 -23.61
N ALA A 426 14.82 -16.26 -22.33
CA ALA A 426 15.21 -17.28 -21.38
C ALA A 426 14.56 -18.64 -21.70
N VAL A 427 13.26 -18.66 -22.04
CA VAL A 427 12.55 -19.87 -22.47
C VAL A 427 13.16 -20.44 -23.78
N TRP A 428 13.51 -19.59 -24.72
CA TRP A 428 14.18 -20.00 -25.95
C TRP A 428 15.54 -20.63 -25.65
N ALA A 429 16.35 -20.02 -24.78
CA ALA A 429 17.67 -20.53 -24.42
C ALA A 429 17.56 -21.90 -23.70
N ASP A 430 16.61 -22.06 -22.78
CA ASP A 430 16.36 -23.33 -22.11
C ASP A 430 15.95 -24.45 -23.09
N ARG A 431 15.08 -24.15 -24.06
CA ARG A 431 14.65 -25.08 -25.12
C ARG A 431 15.78 -25.49 -26.04
N ASN A 432 16.74 -24.60 -26.32
CA ASN A 432 17.89 -24.86 -27.17
C ASN A 432 19.12 -25.40 -26.41
N ASN A 433 18.94 -25.76 -25.13
CA ASN A 433 20.01 -26.31 -24.28
C ASN A 433 21.21 -25.37 -24.10
N LEU A 434 21.01 -24.08 -24.09
CA LEU A 434 22.05 -23.10 -23.81
C LEU A 434 22.15 -22.89 -22.28
N ASP A 435 23.39 -22.96 -21.76
CA ASP A 435 23.61 -22.75 -20.31
C ASP A 435 23.87 -21.28 -19.98
N THR A 436 24.41 -20.54 -20.95
CA THR A 436 24.74 -19.12 -20.80
C THR A 436 24.18 -18.33 -21.96
N ILE A 437 23.58 -17.18 -21.66
CA ILE A 437 23.07 -16.21 -22.63
C ILE A 437 23.57 -14.80 -22.31
N ASN A 438 23.94 -14.07 -23.32
CA ASN A 438 24.17 -12.63 -23.26
C ASN A 438 22.88 -11.93 -23.67
N VAL A 439 22.40 -11.02 -22.86
CA VAL A 439 21.18 -10.25 -23.12
C VAL A 439 21.52 -8.77 -23.10
N TYR A 440 21.26 -8.12 -24.20
CA TYR A 440 21.49 -6.69 -24.37
C TYR A 440 20.22 -5.93 -24.06
N ILE A 441 20.28 -5.08 -23.03
CA ILE A 441 19.15 -4.33 -22.48
C ILE A 441 19.26 -2.85 -22.89
N PRO A 442 18.12 -2.18 -23.15
CA PRO A 442 18.12 -0.78 -23.51
C PRO A 442 18.60 0.09 -22.35
N TYR A 443 19.45 1.07 -22.67
CA TYR A 443 19.85 2.11 -21.73
C TYR A 443 19.63 3.48 -22.38
N ASN A 444 18.63 4.20 -21.91
CA ASN A 444 18.22 5.49 -22.45
C ASN A 444 18.59 6.67 -21.53
N GLY A 445 19.23 6.40 -20.40
CA GLY A 445 19.63 7.40 -19.43
C GLY A 445 20.78 8.28 -19.91
N LYS A 446 20.76 9.54 -19.49
CA LYS A 446 21.89 10.46 -19.63
C LYS A 446 22.87 10.34 -18.48
N GLU A 447 22.36 9.95 -17.31
CA GLU A 447 23.10 9.78 -16.07
C GLU A 447 22.81 8.40 -15.45
N ALA A 448 23.67 7.94 -14.54
CA ALA A 448 23.50 6.67 -13.84
C ALA A 448 22.24 6.63 -12.95
N SER A 449 21.72 7.80 -12.58
CA SER A 449 20.48 7.99 -11.83
C SER A 449 19.20 7.82 -12.64
N ASP A 450 19.30 7.77 -13.97
CA ASP A 450 18.13 7.57 -14.83
C ASP A 450 17.67 6.12 -14.74
N TYR A 451 16.49 5.90 -14.17
CA TYR A 451 15.88 4.59 -13.99
C TYR A 451 15.52 3.96 -15.32
N ASN A 452 16.35 3.05 -15.79
CA ASN A 452 16.10 2.27 -16.99
C ASN A 452 15.88 0.81 -16.61
N TRP A 453 15.00 0.17 -17.35
CA TRP A 453 14.71 -1.24 -17.15
C TRP A 453 15.76 -2.15 -17.85
N PRO A 454 16.10 -3.32 -17.27
CA PRO A 454 15.98 -3.68 -15.87
C PRO A 454 17.01 -2.91 -15.08
N TYR A 455 16.66 -2.35 -14.00
CA TYR A 455 17.35 -1.36 -13.20
C TYR A 455 18.86 -1.57 -12.98
N THR A 456 19.38 -2.78 -13.07
CA THR A 456 20.81 -3.07 -13.02
C THR A 456 21.22 -4.29 -13.81
N ILE A 457 22.44 -4.26 -14.34
CA ILE A 457 23.07 -5.35 -15.08
C ILE A 457 23.45 -6.55 -14.19
N TYR A 458 23.41 -6.42 -12.86
CA TYR A 458 23.83 -7.46 -11.92
C TYR A 458 22.74 -8.49 -11.61
N TYR A 459 21.50 -8.25 -11.99
CA TYR A 459 20.36 -9.11 -11.60
C TYR A 459 20.08 -10.28 -12.56
N GLY A 460 21.03 -10.62 -13.42
CA GLY A 460 20.86 -11.78 -14.28
C GLY A 460 20.69 -13.11 -13.53
N SER A 461 21.33 -13.25 -12.35
CA SER A 461 21.18 -14.40 -11.45
C SER A 461 19.78 -14.48 -10.87
N GLU A 462 19.26 -13.37 -10.32
CA GLU A 462 17.93 -13.33 -9.72
C GLU A 462 16.83 -13.57 -10.77
N ILE A 463 17.01 -13.07 -11.99
CA ILE A 463 16.08 -13.36 -13.09
C ILE A 463 16.11 -14.86 -13.39
N ALA A 464 17.28 -15.46 -13.53
CA ALA A 464 17.44 -16.88 -13.83
C ALA A 464 16.83 -17.76 -12.71
N GLU A 465 17.16 -17.47 -11.44
CA GLU A 465 16.62 -18.16 -10.28
C GLU A 465 15.09 -18.04 -10.18
N THR A 466 14.55 -16.85 -10.42
CA THR A 466 13.10 -16.64 -10.45
C THR A 466 12.45 -17.50 -11.52
N LEU A 467 12.94 -17.44 -12.76
CA LEU A 467 12.35 -18.19 -13.87
C LEU A 467 12.43 -19.71 -13.64
N GLN A 468 13.53 -20.21 -13.08
CA GLN A 468 13.64 -21.62 -12.72
C GLN A 468 12.69 -22.00 -11.57
N LYS A 469 12.66 -21.23 -10.50
CA LYS A 469 11.81 -21.47 -9.33
C LYS A 469 10.33 -21.52 -9.68
N PHE A 470 9.89 -20.71 -10.62
CA PHE A 470 8.51 -20.69 -11.12
C PHE A 470 8.26 -21.70 -12.26
N ASN A 471 9.21 -22.60 -12.54
CA ASN A 471 9.14 -23.59 -13.62
C ASN A 471 8.89 -22.95 -15.00
N VAL A 472 9.38 -21.75 -15.24
CA VAL A 472 9.38 -21.11 -16.57
C VAL A 472 10.50 -21.71 -17.40
N THR A 473 11.70 -21.82 -16.83
CA THR A 473 12.83 -22.60 -17.37
C THR A 473 13.01 -23.89 -16.56
N LYS A 474 13.51 -24.94 -17.20
CA LYS A 474 13.81 -26.22 -16.53
C LYS A 474 15.17 -26.18 -15.85
N ARG A 475 16.09 -25.40 -16.41
CA ARG A 475 17.48 -25.29 -15.95
C ARG A 475 17.74 -23.90 -15.41
N LEU A 476 18.71 -23.81 -14.50
CA LEU A 476 19.25 -22.53 -14.08
C LEU A 476 20.18 -22.00 -15.17
N LEU A 477 19.80 -20.91 -15.80
CA LEU A 477 20.58 -20.27 -16.84
C LEU A 477 21.58 -19.29 -16.22
N THR A 478 22.72 -19.09 -16.89
CA THR A 478 23.59 -17.94 -16.63
C THR A 478 23.20 -16.80 -17.55
N ILE A 479 22.49 -15.80 -17.03
CA ILE A 479 22.05 -14.62 -17.78
C ILE A 479 23.04 -13.49 -17.52
N ARG A 480 23.74 -13.05 -18.57
CA ARG A 480 24.63 -11.89 -18.53
C ARG A 480 23.96 -10.70 -19.19
N LEU A 481 23.67 -9.66 -18.39
CA LEU A 481 23.01 -8.46 -18.88
C LEU A 481 24.06 -7.43 -19.31
N HIS A 482 23.84 -6.81 -20.46
CA HIS A 482 24.69 -5.76 -21.01
C HIS A 482 23.83 -4.54 -21.35
N ALA A 483 24.09 -3.41 -20.71
CA ALA A 483 23.39 -2.16 -21.00
C ALA A 483 23.91 -1.53 -22.30
N VAL A 484 23.02 -1.17 -23.22
CA VAL A 484 23.35 -0.63 -24.53
C VAL A 484 22.58 0.66 -24.80
N ARG A 485 23.28 1.72 -25.13
CA ARG A 485 22.67 2.99 -25.53
C ARG A 485 22.06 2.90 -26.93
N GLY A 486 20.99 3.66 -27.14
CA GLY A 486 20.35 3.81 -28.45
C GLY A 486 19.35 2.70 -28.78
N ARG A 487 19.13 1.75 -27.87
CA ARG A 487 18.13 0.68 -28.05
C ARG A 487 16.86 0.94 -27.26
N ASN A 488 15.75 0.46 -27.83
CA ASN A 488 14.44 0.49 -27.15
C ASN A 488 13.95 -0.91 -26.75
N THR A 489 14.60 -1.98 -27.23
CA THR A 489 14.15 -3.36 -26.99
C THR A 489 15.30 -4.26 -26.56
N VAL A 490 14.96 -5.26 -25.75
CA VAL A 490 15.88 -6.34 -25.33
C VAL A 490 16.20 -7.27 -26.51
N SER A 491 17.44 -7.75 -26.61
CA SER A 491 17.86 -8.67 -27.66
C SER A 491 19.04 -9.55 -27.20
N THR A 492 19.24 -10.68 -27.86
CA THR A 492 20.42 -11.56 -27.69
C THR A 492 21.56 -11.24 -28.66
N GLU A 493 21.31 -10.37 -29.63
CA GLU A 493 22.30 -10.01 -30.65
C GLU A 493 22.73 -8.55 -30.51
N LEU A 494 24.00 -8.30 -30.47
CA LEU A 494 24.59 -6.98 -30.67
C LEU A 494 24.62 -6.70 -32.17
N LYS A 495 23.52 -6.13 -32.71
CA LYS A 495 23.61 -5.63 -34.09
C LYS A 495 24.49 -4.38 -34.08
N PRO A 496 25.47 -4.28 -34.96
CA PRO A 496 26.30 -3.10 -35.10
C PRO A 496 25.46 -1.96 -35.71
N TYR A 497 24.69 -1.27 -34.86
CA TYR A 497 24.20 0.05 -35.21
C TYR A 497 25.33 1.04 -34.94
N GLU A 498 25.52 2.02 -35.79
CA GLU A 498 26.61 3.00 -35.72
C GLU A 498 26.75 3.73 -34.38
N ASN A 499 25.79 3.63 -33.48
CA ASN A 499 25.76 4.25 -32.18
C ASN A 499 25.61 3.28 -30.96
N ASP A 500 25.66 1.95 -31.19
CA ASP A 500 25.55 1.00 -30.07
C ASP A 500 26.86 0.99 -29.26
N SER A 501 26.86 1.58 -28.08
CA SER A 501 27.98 1.50 -27.15
C SER A 501 27.59 0.71 -25.92
N ILE A 502 28.31 -0.37 -25.61
CA ILE A 502 28.19 -1.10 -24.37
C ILE A 502 28.71 -0.20 -23.26
N ILE A 503 27.87 0.03 -22.22
CA ILE A 503 28.27 0.74 -21.04
C ILE A 503 29.12 -0.21 -20.22
N LYS A 504 30.41 0.11 -20.07
CA LYS A 504 31.31 -0.67 -19.22
C LYS A 504 30.91 -0.51 -17.74
N ASP A 505 31.09 -1.57 -16.97
CA ASP A 505 30.64 -1.76 -15.57
C ASP A 505 31.10 -0.70 -14.54
N SER A 506 31.97 0.25 -14.92
CA SER A 506 32.54 1.26 -14.02
C SER A 506 31.57 2.33 -13.53
N PHE A 507 30.25 2.25 -13.85
CA PHE A 507 29.28 3.29 -13.54
C PHE A 507 28.26 2.94 -12.45
N TRP A 508 28.28 1.72 -11.92
CA TRP A 508 27.27 1.26 -10.97
C TRP A 508 27.91 1.03 -9.62
N TRP A 509 27.63 1.91 -8.67
CA TRP A 509 28.11 1.95 -7.30
C TRP A 509 29.56 2.42 -7.19
N GLY A 510 29.69 3.70 -6.92
CA GLY A 510 30.99 4.29 -6.57
C GLY A 510 31.65 3.50 -5.44
N GLU A 511 32.89 3.10 -5.69
CA GLU A 511 33.85 2.86 -4.67
C GLU A 511 34.06 4.12 -3.82
#